data_6393e19e3241802bc5b2a6000ce9c1b7
#
_entry.id   6393e19e3241802bc5b2a6000ce9c1b7
#
_cell.length_a   1.000
_cell.length_b   1.000
_cell.length_c   1.000
_cell.angle_alpha   90.00
_cell.angle_beta   90.00
_cell.angle_gamma   90.00
#
_symmetry.space_group_name_H-M   'P 1'
#
loop_
_entity.id
_entity.type
_entity.pdbx_description
1 polymer ?
#
loop_
_entity_poly.entity_id
_entity_poly.type
_entity_poly.pdbx_seq_one_letter_code
_entity_poly.pdbx_strand_id
1 'polypeptide(L)'
;MDEQVKDPTTIDEQIRILSERGMNVDIDLARQWLRSVSYYRLSGYWYPYREQLQSTPRRPARADTFVPGSTFREVADLYEFDRKLHTLVHDGIERIEIALRTRVGEWIVTHGPLAHQEKNLFRPDFDHKTWLKTARRRIQRAEGNNAAIRHYADKYEGYPFWVLAETLDFADISKLYAGLPANAQHEISRSFGFIVDPMALKGKHRKNYYTRDPLARWCEQLTVVRNVCAHHGRLFNRNLLPVSTVAFRTIDRLSLLPEGQSDKVFGALLVMGFMLHNISPGTSWATKLSNLVHDDYERLALRSVTEMGFPPDWAISFTHQ
;
A
#
# COMPACT_ATOMS: atom_id res chain seq x y z
N MET A 1 -12.57 -20.29 28.67
CA MET A 1 -11.88 -19.66 29.81
C MET A 1 -11.73 -18.20 29.48
N ASP A 2 -12.45 -17.35 30.16
CA ASP A 2 -12.33 -15.91 30.04
C ASP A 2 -10.98 -15.53 30.69
N GLU A 3 -9.96 -15.25 29.88
CA GLU A 3 -8.72 -14.66 30.37
C GLU A 3 -9.03 -13.23 30.82
N GLN A 4 -8.76 -12.94 32.09
CA GLN A 4 -8.85 -11.58 32.62
C GLN A 4 -7.95 -10.64 31.82
N VAL A 5 -8.41 -9.41 31.59
CA VAL A 5 -7.59 -8.35 31.00
C VAL A 5 -6.33 -8.15 31.85
N LYS A 6 -5.17 -8.11 31.20
CA LYS A 6 -3.89 -7.93 31.90
C LYS A 6 -3.82 -6.55 32.59
N ASP A 7 -3.29 -6.52 33.80
CA ASP A 7 -3.03 -5.27 34.48
C ASP A 7 -2.02 -4.39 33.73
N PRO A 8 -2.12 -3.06 33.88
CA PRO A 8 -1.15 -2.14 33.30
C PRO A 8 0.22 -2.32 33.98
N THR A 9 1.28 -2.18 33.19
CA THR A 9 2.66 -2.27 33.65
C THR A 9 3.37 -0.92 33.51
N THR A 10 4.24 -0.60 34.44
CA THR A 10 5.12 0.57 34.39
C THR A 10 6.20 0.36 33.32
N ILE A 11 6.86 1.44 32.89
CA ILE A 11 7.95 1.36 31.90
C ILE A 11 9.11 0.50 32.44
N ASP A 12 9.44 0.60 33.71
CA ASP A 12 10.53 -0.18 34.31
C ASP A 12 10.18 -1.67 34.37
N GLU A 13 8.92 -2.01 34.65
CA GLU A 13 8.42 -3.40 34.54
C GLU A 13 8.46 -3.92 33.10
N GLN A 14 8.09 -3.09 32.12
CA GLN A 14 8.16 -3.44 30.72
C GLN A 14 9.60 -3.73 30.27
N ILE A 15 10.57 -2.92 30.69
CA ILE A 15 11.99 -3.14 30.44
C ILE A 15 12.46 -4.45 31.08
N ARG A 16 12.09 -4.71 32.35
CA ARG A 16 12.41 -5.95 33.04
C ARG A 16 11.85 -7.17 32.29
N ILE A 17 10.59 -7.13 31.87
CA ILE A 17 9.96 -8.20 31.12
C ILE A 17 10.70 -8.51 29.81
N LEU A 18 11.15 -7.50 29.07
CA LEU A 18 11.91 -7.69 27.84
C LEU A 18 13.26 -8.35 28.11
N SER A 19 13.97 -7.92 29.17
CA SER A 19 15.26 -8.49 29.59
C SER A 19 15.11 -9.93 30.06
N GLU A 20 14.11 -10.24 30.89
CA GLU A 20 13.83 -11.61 31.37
C GLU A 20 13.48 -12.57 30.24
N ARG A 21 12.92 -12.06 29.13
CA ARG A 21 12.63 -12.83 27.92
C ARG A 21 13.84 -13.01 26.98
N GLY A 22 15.02 -12.53 27.38
CA GLY A 22 16.28 -12.71 26.65
C GLY A 22 16.63 -11.60 25.64
N MET A 23 15.97 -10.45 25.69
CA MET A 23 16.37 -9.29 24.89
C MET A 23 17.51 -8.53 25.59
N ASN A 24 18.55 -8.15 24.87
CA ASN A 24 19.54 -7.19 25.37
C ASN A 24 18.95 -5.78 25.29
N VAL A 25 18.73 -5.17 26.46
CA VAL A 25 18.03 -3.88 26.59
C VAL A 25 18.96 -2.81 27.14
N ASP A 26 19.25 -1.80 26.32
CA ASP A 26 19.77 -0.52 26.78
C ASP A 26 18.62 0.22 27.51
N ILE A 27 18.75 0.38 28.82
CA ILE A 27 17.67 0.87 29.69
C ILE A 27 17.27 2.30 29.33
N ASP A 28 18.23 3.19 29.08
CA ASP A 28 17.93 4.59 28.79
C ASP A 28 17.27 4.75 27.43
N LEU A 29 17.78 4.05 26.41
CA LEU A 29 17.16 3.98 25.10
C LEU A 29 15.73 3.42 25.19
N ALA A 30 15.55 2.30 25.88
CA ALA A 30 14.23 1.67 26.02
C ALA A 30 13.23 2.58 26.74
N ARG A 31 13.66 3.27 27.81
CA ARG A 31 12.83 4.21 28.54
C ARG A 31 12.38 5.38 27.67
N GLN A 32 13.28 5.94 26.85
CA GLN A 32 12.96 7.00 25.89
C GLN A 32 11.92 6.53 24.86
N TRP A 33 12.13 5.36 24.27
CA TRP A 33 11.26 4.82 23.24
C TRP A 33 9.89 4.40 23.78
N LEU A 34 9.82 3.74 24.92
CA LEU A 34 8.58 3.29 25.53
C LEU A 34 7.68 4.47 25.96
N ARG A 35 8.27 5.61 26.31
CA ARG A 35 7.52 6.86 26.57
C ARG A 35 6.94 7.47 25.30
N SER A 36 7.64 7.36 24.17
CA SER A 36 7.27 8.03 22.92
C SER A 36 6.38 7.17 22.01
N VAL A 37 6.62 5.84 21.99
CA VAL A 37 6.00 4.94 21.02
C VAL A 37 5.05 3.92 21.65
N SER A 38 5.16 3.68 22.95
CA SER A 38 4.46 2.68 23.76
C SER A 38 4.90 1.22 23.54
N TYR A 39 4.80 0.44 24.61
CA TYR A 39 5.09 -1.00 24.63
C TYR A 39 4.23 -1.77 23.61
N TYR A 40 2.93 -1.50 23.57
CA TYR A 40 2.01 -2.21 22.69
C TYR A 40 2.36 -2.01 21.21
N ARG A 41 2.70 -0.80 20.80
CA ARG A 41 3.10 -0.52 19.42
C ARG A 41 4.42 -1.19 19.06
N LEU A 42 5.44 -1.07 19.91
CA LEU A 42 6.75 -1.69 19.70
C LEU A 42 6.66 -3.22 19.72
N SER A 43 5.68 -3.81 20.41
CA SER A 43 5.49 -5.25 20.45
C SER A 43 5.28 -5.85 19.06
N GLY A 44 4.70 -5.12 18.13
CA GLY A 44 4.59 -5.50 16.73
C GLY A 44 5.95 -5.64 16.02
N TYR A 45 6.96 -4.88 16.45
CA TYR A 45 8.29 -4.85 15.83
C TYR A 45 9.26 -5.85 16.46
N TRP A 46 9.13 -6.17 17.76
CA TRP A 46 9.91 -7.26 18.33
C TRP A 46 9.27 -8.63 18.18
N TYR A 47 8.01 -8.74 17.76
CA TYR A 47 7.37 -10.03 17.52
C TYR A 47 8.15 -10.93 16.55
N PRO A 48 8.74 -10.43 15.44
CA PRO A 48 9.59 -11.21 14.55
C PRO A 48 10.89 -11.75 15.19
N TYR A 49 11.36 -11.15 16.29
CA TYR A 49 12.56 -11.57 17.03
C TYR A 49 12.27 -12.65 18.09
N ARG A 50 11.01 -13.01 18.30
CA ARG A 50 10.68 -14.11 19.21
C ARG A 50 10.98 -15.46 18.56
N GLU A 51 11.38 -16.44 19.39
CA GLU A 51 11.63 -17.81 18.96
C GLU A 51 10.38 -18.41 18.30
N GLN A 52 10.59 -19.15 17.20
CA GLN A 52 9.51 -19.88 16.53
C GLN A 52 9.19 -21.16 17.29
N LEU A 53 7.92 -21.35 17.63
CA LEU A 53 7.44 -22.63 18.13
C LEU A 53 7.11 -23.56 16.95
N GLN A 54 7.23 -24.87 17.15
CA GLN A 54 6.72 -25.84 16.19
C GLN A 54 5.21 -25.61 16.01
N SER A 55 4.82 -25.09 14.87
CA SER A 55 3.45 -24.69 14.61
C SER A 55 3.02 -25.06 13.19
N THR A 56 1.71 -25.19 12.98
CA THR A 56 1.17 -25.43 11.64
C THR A 56 1.31 -24.16 10.77
N PRO A 57 1.45 -24.30 9.43
CA PRO A 57 1.56 -23.15 8.52
C PRO A 57 0.43 -22.10 8.64
N ARG A 58 -0.73 -22.50 9.20
CA ARG A 58 -1.91 -21.61 9.38
C ARG A 58 -1.86 -20.73 10.63
N ARG A 59 -1.00 -21.06 11.62
CA ARG A 59 -0.82 -20.26 12.84
C ARG A 59 0.64 -20.34 13.28
N PRO A 60 1.51 -19.46 12.78
CA PRO A 60 2.85 -19.34 13.30
C PRO A 60 2.76 -18.87 14.76
N ALA A 61 2.97 -19.78 15.68
CA ALA A 61 3.08 -19.46 17.10
C ALA A 61 4.52 -19.10 17.42
N ARG A 62 4.73 -18.06 18.21
CA ARG A 62 6.04 -17.69 18.74
C ARG A 62 6.03 -17.74 20.26
N ALA A 63 7.16 -18.15 20.81
CA ALA A 63 7.39 -18.12 22.25
C ALA A 63 7.37 -16.68 22.78
N ASP A 64 7.38 -16.54 24.10
CA ASP A 64 7.58 -15.24 24.73
C ASP A 64 9.08 -14.87 24.81
N THR A 65 9.97 -15.82 24.62
CA THR A 65 11.44 -15.66 24.59
C THR A 65 11.93 -15.13 23.26
N PHE A 66 13.03 -14.39 23.28
CA PHE A 66 13.65 -13.83 22.08
C PHE A 66 14.80 -14.73 21.58
N VAL A 67 15.02 -14.73 20.28
CA VAL A 67 16.17 -15.41 19.70
C VAL A 67 17.48 -14.77 20.20
N PRO A 68 18.55 -15.58 20.39
CA PRO A 68 19.84 -15.06 20.83
C PRO A 68 20.34 -13.92 19.92
N GLY A 69 20.91 -12.88 20.54
CA GLY A 69 21.39 -11.69 19.84
C GLY A 69 20.32 -10.59 19.62
N SER A 70 19.07 -10.82 20.00
CA SER A 70 18.03 -9.78 19.92
C SER A 70 18.34 -8.59 20.82
N THR A 71 18.31 -7.39 20.26
CA THR A 71 18.54 -6.15 21.01
C THR A 71 17.37 -5.19 20.87
N PHE A 72 17.14 -4.38 21.90
CA PHE A 72 16.12 -3.33 21.83
C PHE A 72 16.48 -2.25 20.78
N ARG A 73 17.79 -2.00 20.58
CA ARG A 73 18.29 -1.09 19.55
C ARG A 73 17.81 -1.52 18.16
N GLU A 74 17.99 -2.80 17.81
CA GLU A 74 17.60 -3.31 16.51
C GLU A 74 16.08 -3.23 16.30
N VAL A 75 15.28 -3.40 17.35
CA VAL A 75 13.82 -3.20 17.29
C VAL A 75 13.47 -1.74 17.03
N ALA A 76 14.16 -0.79 17.67
CA ALA A 76 13.98 0.64 17.45
C ALA A 76 14.37 1.03 16.01
N ASP A 77 15.49 0.51 15.50
CA ASP A 77 15.96 0.75 14.14
C ASP A 77 14.97 0.18 13.10
N LEU A 78 14.41 -1.01 13.34
CA LEU A 78 13.34 -1.58 12.51
C LEU A 78 12.08 -0.72 12.50
N TYR A 79 11.68 -0.16 13.65
CA TYR A 79 10.56 0.77 13.72
C TYR A 79 10.84 2.04 12.90
N GLU A 80 12.04 2.61 13.02
CA GLU A 80 12.44 3.80 12.25
C GLU A 80 12.50 3.53 10.74
N PHE A 81 13.01 2.36 10.34
CA PHE A 81 12.93 1.93 8.96
C PHE A 81 11.49 1.93 8.45
N ASP A 82 10.57 1.26 9.15
CA ASP A 82 9.16 1.15 8.73
C ASP A 82 8.48 2.54 8.70
N ARG A 83 8.80 3.43 9.65
CA ARG A 83 8.33 4.82 9.66
C ARG A 83 8.81 5.61 8.42
N LYS A 84 10.09 5.47 8.05
CA LYS A 84 10.65 6.09 6.84
C LYS A 84 10.02 5.50 5.58
N LEU A 85 9.77 4.19 5.56
CA LEU A 85 9.08 3.50 4.48
C LEU A 85 7.65 4.05 4.31
N HIS A 86 6.91 4.28 5.39
CA HIS A 86 5.59 4.93 5.34
C HIS A 86 5.65 6.31 4.66
N THR A 87 6.63 7.14 5.04
CA THR A 87 6.80 8.47 4.45
C THR A 87 7.04 8.39 2.94
N LEU A 88 7.90 7.46 2.52
CA LEU A 88 8.22 7.26 1.12
C LEU A 88 7.03 6.71 0.33
N VAL A 89 6.26 5.79 0.91
CA VAL A 89 5.02 5.26 0.34
C VAL A 89 3.98 6.38 0.18
N HIS A 90 3.81 7.25 1.17
CA HIS A 90 2.90 8.39 1.07
C HIS A 90 3.27 9.34 -0.06
N ASP A 91 4.56 9.72 -0.17
CA ASP A 91 5.07 10.57 -1.26
C ASP A 91 4.77 9.95 -2.65
N GLY A 92 4.96 8.63 -2.80
CA GLY A 92 4.66 7.94 -4.05
C GLY A 92 3.17 7.85 -4.35
N ILE A 93 2.37 7.46 -3.36
CA ILE A 93 0.92 7.27 -3.55
C ILE A 93 0.20 8.58 -3.83
N GLU A 94 0.60 9.69 -3.20
CA GLU A 94 0.03 11.01 -3.48
C GLU A 94 0.10 11.33 -4.99
N ARG A 95 1.25 11.17 -5.61
CA ARG A 95 1.45 11.40 -7.05
C ARG A 95 0.65 10.43 -7.92
N ILE A 96 0.62 9.14 -7.53
CA ILE A 96 -0.15 8.11 -8.23
C ILE A 96 -1.65 8.40 -8.12
N GLU A 97 -2.15 8.81 -6.96
CA GLU A 97 -3.54 9.17 -6.74
C GLU A 97 -3.97 10.34 -7.63
N ILE A 98 -3.17 11.42 -7.67
CA ILE A 98 -3.44 12.59 -8.51
C ILE A 98 -3.45 12.19 -9.99
N ALA A 99 -2.45 11.42 -10.45
CA ALA A 99 -2.37 10.97 -11.83
C ALA A 99 -3.56 10.06 -12.21
N LEU A 100 -3.94 9.10 -11.35
CA LEU A 100 -5.08 8.23 -11.61
C LEU A 100 -6.39 9.02 -11.65
N ARG A 101 -6.58 9.97 -10.73
CA ARG A 101 -7.73 10.89 -10.70
C ARG A 101 -7.84 11.67 -11.99
N THR A 102 -6.74 12.22 -12.47
CA THR A 102 -6.66 12.98 -13.73
C THR A 102 -7.05 12.10 -14.92
N ARG A 103 -6.43 10.93 -15.09
CA ARG A 103 -6.69 10.03 -16.23
C ARG A 103 -8.11 9.50 -16.25
N VAL A 104 -8.63 9.10 -15.09
CA VAL A 104 -10.04 8.68 -14.97
C VAL A 104 -10.97 9.85 -15.27
N GLY A 105 -10.63 11.05 -14.80
CA GLY A 105 -11.40 12.26 -15.07
C GLY A 105 -11.42 12.63 -16.55
N GLU A 106 -10.27 12.62 -17.22
CA GLU A 106 -10.15 12.85 -18.66
C GLU A 106 -11.08 11.91 -19.45
N TRP A 107 -11.05 10.62 -19.13
CA TRP A 107 -11.91 9.64 -19.80
C TRP A 107 -13.40 9.92 -19.55
N ILE A 108 -13.81 10.19 -18.29
CA ILE A 108 -15.21 10.43 -17.94
C ILE A 108 -15.75 11.67 -18.66
N VAL A 109 -15.00 12.79 -18.68
CA VAL A 109 -15.49 14.04 -19.25
C VAL A 109 -15.62 14.03 -20.77
N THR A 110 -14.96 13.09 -21.49
CA THR A 110 -15.23 12.89 -22.92
C THR A 110 -16.69 12.48 -23.19
N HIS A 111 -17.39 11.91 -22.20
CA HIS A 111 -18.79 11.51 -22.29
C HIS A 111 -19.74 12.57 -21.71
N GLY A 112 -19.22 13.66 -21.19
CA GLY A 112 -19.97 14.79 -20.61
C GLY A 112 -19.57 15.14 -19.17
N PRO A 113 -19.86 16.35 -18.72
CA PRO A 113 -19.43 16.83 -17.41
C PRO A 113 -20.06 16.03 -16.25
N LEU A 114 -21.22 15.47 -16.42
CA LEU A 114 -21.97 14.69 -15.42
C LEU A 114 -21.98 13.18 -15.73
N ALA A 115 -21.17 12.72 -16.68
CA ALA A 115 -21.18 11.32 -17.17
C ALA A 115 -20.88 10.29 -16.04
N HIS A 116 -20.23 10.70 -14.97
CA HIS A 116 -20.05 9.85 -13.78
C HIS A 116 -21.37 9.41 -13.13
N GLN A 117 -22.49 10.03 -13.45
CA GLN A 117 -23.83 9.67 -12.96
C GLN A 117 -24.52 8.60 -13.85
N GLU A 118 -24.01 8.35 -15.04
CA GLU A 118 -24.61 7.47 -16.02
C GLU A 118 -24.15 6.02 -15.86
N LYS A 119 -25.01 5.16 -15.30
CA LYS A 119 -24.68 3.76 -15.02
C LYS A 119 -24.24 2.98 -16.25
N ASN A 120 -24.77 3.27 -17.43
CA ASN A 120 -24.49 2.58 -18.69
C ASN A 120 -23.06 2.79 -19.20
N LEU A 121 -22.33 3.78 -18.70
CA LEU A 121 -20.92 4.01 -19.00
C LEU A 121 -19.98 3.07 -18.21
N PHE A 122 -20.50 2.36 -17.24
CA PHE A 122 -19.73 1.49 -16.36
C PHE A 122 -20.05 0.02 -16.60
N ARG A 123 -19.17 -0.83 -16.15
CA ARG A 123 -19.33 -2.28 -16.21
C ARG A 123 -20.63 -2.72 -15.53
N PRO A 124 -21.32 -3.77 -16.04
CA PRO A 124 -22.57 -4.25 -15.44
C PRO A 124 -22.43 -4.70 -13.99
N ASP A 125 -21.25 -5.25 -13.62
CA ASP A 125 -20.93 -5.75 -12.28
C ASP A 125 -20.42 -4.66 -11.32
N PHE A 126 -20.34 -3.41 -11.76
CA PHE A 126 -19.96 -2.27 -10.91
C PHE A 126 -21.15 -1.80 -10.07
N ASP A 127 -20.98 -1.76 -8.75
CA ASP A 127 -22.00 -1.18 -7.86
C ASP A 127 -21.97 0.36 -7.90
N HIS A 128 -22.37 0.87 -9.06
CA HIS A 128 -22.41 2.30 -9.36
C HIS A 128 -23.28 3.10 -8.36
N LYS A 129 -24.40 2.49 -7.90
CA LYS A 129 -25.32 3.15 -6.94
C LYS A 129 -24.64 3.42 -5.61
N THR A 130 -23.93 2.44 -5.07
CA THR A 130 -23.17 2.58 -3.81
C THR A 130 -22.02 3.57 -3.98
N TRP A 131 -21.32 3.52 -5.13
CA TRP A 131 -20.26 4.49 -5.43
C TRP A 131 -20.80 5.93 -5.47
N LEU A 132 -21.89 6.18 -6.20
CA LEU A 132 -22.54 7.51 -6.25
C LEU A 132 -22.99 8.00 -4.87
N LYS A 133 -23.55 7.11 -4.05
CA LYS A 133 -23.90 7.46 -2.67
C LYS A 133 -22.68 7.92 -1.86
N THR A 134 -21.53 7.27 -2.06
CA THR A 134 -20.28 7.67 -1.42
C THR A 134 -19.79 9.01 -1.95
N ALA A 135 -19.79 9.21 -3.27
CA ALA A 135 -19.40 10.46 -3.91
C ALA A 135 -20.24 11.66 -3.41
N ARG A 136 -21.57 11.51 -3.36
CA ARG A 136 -22.48 12.54 -2.81
C ARG A 136 -22.16 12.90 -1.36
N ARG A 137 -21.85 11.88 -0.54
CA ARG A 137 -21.47 12.11 0.86
C ARG A 137 -20.12 12.83 0.99
N ARG A 138 -19.16 12.59 0.05
CA ARG A 138 -17.90 13.34 0.00
C ARG A 138 -18.16 14.83 -0.29
N ILE A 139 -18.98 15.13 -1.29
CA ILE A 139 -19.38 16.52 -1.61
C ILE A 139 -20.02 17.19 -0.40
N GLN A 140 -21.06 16.59 0.20
CA GLN A 140 -21.75 17.15 1.36
C GLN A 140 -20.79 17.49 2.51
N ARG A 141 -19.80 16.62 2.75
CA ARG A 141 -18.77 16.88 3.76
C ARG A 141 -17.85 18.04 3.39
N ALA A 142 -17.57 18.22 2.10
CA ALA A 142 -16.68 19.26 1.59
C ALA A 142 -17.37 20.64 1.49
N GLU A 143 -18.70 20.73 1.39
CA GLU A 143 -19.46 21.97 1.27
C GLU A 143 -19.11 23.00 2.37
N GLY A 144 -18.89 22.53 3.60
CA GLY A 144 -18.53 23.40 4.71
C GLY A 144 -17.15 24.10 4.58
N ASN A 145 -16.18 23.45 3.91
CA ASN A 145 -14.78 23.85 3.96
C ASN A 145 -14.13 24.11 2.59
N ASN A 146 -14.80 23.81 1.48
CA ASN A 146 -14.25 23.93 0.13
C ASN A 146 -14.98 25.01 -0.66
N ALA A 147 -14.26 26.10 -1.00
CA ALA A 147 -14.82 27.24 -1.72
C ALA A 147 -15.31 26.88 -3.14
N ALA A 148 -14.62 25.98 -3.84
CA ALA A 148 -15.04 25.53 -5.18
C ALA A 148 -16.36 24.76 -5.11
N ILE A 149 -16.52 23.87 -4.12
CA ILE A 149 -17.78 23.14 -3.92
C ILE A 149 -18.93 24.07 -3.62
N ARG A 150 -18.75 25.05 -2.73
CA ARG A 150 -19.78 26.07 -2.44
C ARG A 150 -20.17 26.87 -3.68
N HIS A 151 -19.16 27.31 -4.46
CA HIS A 151 -19.43 28.04 -5.70
C HIS A 151 -20.31 27.27 -6.68
N TYR A 152 -20.07 25.93 -6.81
CA TYR A 152 -20.91 25.11 -7.68
C TYR A 152 -22.29 24.84 -7.09
N ALA A 153 -22.41 24.66 -5.76
CA ALA A 153 -23.70 24.52 -5.07
C ALA A 153 -24.61 25.73 -5.30
N ASP A 154 -24.02 26.91 -5.26
CA ASP A 154 -24.77 28.17 -5.37
C ASP A 154 -25.18 28.56 -6.81
N LYS A 155 -24.44 28.11 -7.82
CA LYS A 155 -24.57 28.60 -9.20
C LYS A 155 -25.01 27.56 -10.23
N TYR A 156 -24.85 26.26 -9.97
CA TYR A 156 -25.04 25.23 -10.98
C TYR A 156 -25.92 24.09 -10.48
N GLU A 157 -26.65 23.46 -11.40
CA GLU A 157 -27.35 22.21 -11.12
C GLU A 157 -26.38 21.03 -11.23
N GLY A 158 -25.77 20.66 -10.10
CA GLY A 158 -24.89 19.51 -9.99
C GLY A 158 -23.39 19.85 -10.06
N TYR A 159 -22.58 18.82 -9.82
CA TYR A 159 -21.14 18.94 -9.76
C TYR A 159 -20.50 18.20 -10.93
N PRO A 160 -19.83 18.91 -11.86
CA PRO A 160 -19.04 18.25 -12.89
C PRO A 160 -17.98 17.33 -12.29
N PHE A 161 -17.58 16.29 -13.03
CA PHE A 161 -16.67 15.30 -12.48
C PHE A 161 -15.34 15.90 -11.97
N TRP A 162 -14.79 16.90 -12.63
CA TRP A 162 -13.54 17.56 -12.18
C TRP A 162 -13.69 18.27 -10.83
N VAL A 163 -14.88 18.69 -10.43
CA VAL A 163 -15.16 19.27 -9.11
C VAL A 163 -15.38 18.14 -8.08
N LEU A 164 -16.18 17.15 -8.43
CA LEU A 164 -16.38 15.95 -7.60
C LEU A 164 -15.05 15.25 -7.28
N ALA A 165 -14.19 15.09 -8.29
CA ALA A 165 -12.94 14.37 -8.18
C ALA A 165 -12.02 14.91 -7.07
N GLU A 166 -12.04 16.23 -6.82
CA GLU A 166 -11.26 16.87 -5.74
C GLU A 166 -11.72 16.46 -4.33
N THR A 167 -12.92 15.91 -4.20
CA THR A 167 -13.46 15.45 -2.92
C THR A 167 -13.25 13.94 -2.68
N LEU A 168 -12.88 13.20 -3.71
CA LEU A 168 -12.71 11.76 -3.66
C LEU A 168 -11.33 11.39 -3.13
N ASP A 169 -11.26 10.33 -2.32
CA ASP A 169 -9.98 9.73 -1.92
C ASP A 169 -9.51 8.65 -2.90
N PHE A 170 -8.29 8.14 -2.69
CA PHE A 170 -7.70 7.12 -3.55
C PHE A 170 -8.57 5.86 -3.67
N ALA A 171 -9.25 5.46 -2.60
CA ALA A 171 -10.14 4.29 -2.63
C ALA A 171 -11.36 4.53 -3.53
N ASP A 172 -11.91 5.75 -3.51
CA ASP A 172 -13.06 6.10 -4.34
C ASP A 172 -12.69 6.13 -5.83
N ILE A 173 -11.51 6.70 -6.16
CA ILE A 173 -10.97 6.74 -7.53
C ILE A 173 -10.58 5.34 -8.01
N SER A 174 -9.92 4.53 -7.19
CA SER A 174 -9.57 3.14 -7.50
C SER A 174 -10.80 2.29 -7.83
N LYS A 175 -11.88 2.43 -7.05
CA LYS A 175 -13.15 1.76 -7.32
C LYS A 175 -13.80 2.23 -8.62
N LEU A 176 -13.76 3.54 -8.88
CA LEU A 176 -14.30 4.10 -10.12
C LEU A 176 -13.55 3.58 -11.33
N TYR A 177 -12.21 3.59 -11.30
CA TYR A 177 -11.35 3.00 -12.32
C TYR A 177 -11.70 1.52 -12.57
N ALA A 178 -11.82 0.73 -11.51
CA ALA A 178 -12.21 -0.68 -11.61
C ALA A 178 -13.63 -0.87 -12.19
N GLY A 179 -14.50 0.13 -12.08
CA GLY A 179 -15.85 0.16 -12.64
C GLY A 179 -15.92 0.53 -14.11
N LEU A 180 -14.85 1.10 -14.70
CA LEU A 180 -14.83 1.47 -16.12
C LEU A 180 -14.85 0.24 -17.02
N PRO A 181 -15.30 0.36 -18.30
CA PRO A 181 -15.17 -0.69 -19.30
C PRO A 181 -13.71 -1.12 -19.50
N ALA A 182 -13.47 -2.36 -19.90
CA ALA A 182 -12.11 -2.91 -20.02
C ALA A 182 -11.20 -2.11 -20.98
N ASN A 183 -11.75 -1.63 -22.10
CA ASN A 183 -11.00 -0.78 -23.04
C ASN A 183 -10.53 0.52 -22.42
N ALA A 184 -11.39 1.20 -21.63
CA ALA A 184 -11.03 2.40 -20.90
C ALA A 184 -9.97 2.12 -19.81
N GLN A 185 -10.11 0.99 -19.08
CA GLN A 185 -9.11 0.57 -18.11
C GLN A 185 -7.75 0.36 -18.78
N HIS A 186 -7.69 -0.32 -19.94
CA HIS A 186 -6.46 -0.55 -20.69
C HIS A 186 -5.84 0.74 -21.25
N GLU A 187 -6.66 1.68 -21.71
CA GLU A 187 -6.20 2.97 -22.18
C GLU A 187 -5.49 3.73 -21.06
N ILE A 188 -6.14 3.84 -19.89
CA ILE A 188 -5.58 4.47 -18.71
C ILE A 188 -4.32 3.72 -18.23
N SER A 189 -4.35 2.39 -18.18
CA SER A 189 -3.21 1.56 -17.78
C SER A 189 -1.98 1.81 -18.67
N ARG A 190 -2.17 1.87 -20.00
CA ARG A 190 -1.09 2.20 -20.94
C ARG A 190 -0.49 3.59 -20.70
N SER A 191 -1.29 4.57 -20.29
CA SER A 191 -0.80 5.90 -19.97
C SER A 191 0.12 5.93 -18.74
N PHE A 192 0.07 4.89 -17.90
CA PHE A 192 1.02 4.62 -16.82
C PHE A 192 2.20 3.74 -17.25
N GLY A 193 2.31 3.40 -18.54
CA GLY A 193 3.38 2.56 -19.09
C GLY A 193 3.11 1.06 -19.07
N PHE A 194 1.96 0.59 -18.58
CA PHE A 194 1.65 -0.85 -18.54
C PHE A 194 1.26 -1.38 -19.91
N ILE A 195 2.27 -1.76 -20.70
CA ILE A 195 2.11 -2.37 -22.02
C ILE A 195 2.26 -3.88 -21.86
N VAL A 196 1.17 -4.54 -21.51
CA VAL A 196 1.11 -6.00 -21.35
C VAL A 196 1.12 -6.66 -22.73
N ASP A 197 1.88 -7.75 -22.91
CA ASP A 197 1.77 -8.64 -24.07
C ASP A 197 0.67 -9.70 -23.87
N PRO A 198 -0.52 -9.55 -24.50
CA PRO A 198 -1.59 -10.53 -24.35
C PRO A 198 -1.26 -11.88 -24.99
N MET A 199 -0.31 -11.93 -25.93
CA MET A 199 0.07 -13.19 -26.61
C MET A 199 0.93 -14.08 -25.70
N ALA A 200 1.68 -13.48 -24.79
CA ALA A 200 2.41 -14.21 -23.75
C ALA A 200 1.49 -14.82 -22.68
N LEU A 201 0.25 -14.31 -22.55
CA LEU A 201 -0.72 -14.83 -21.59
C LEU A 201 -1.42 -16.10 -22.10
N LYS A 202 -1.66 -17.08 -21.21
CA LYS A 202 -2.30 -18.35 -21.55
C LYS A 202 -3.63 -18.55 -20.80
N GLY A 203 -4.55 -19.29 -21.43
CA GLY A 203 -5.80 -19.76 -20.82
C GLY A 203 -6.59 -18.64 -20.12
N LYS A 204 -6.94 -18.88 -18.85
CA LYS A 204 -7.74 -17.93 -18.06
C LYS A 204 -7.09 -16.56 -17.88
N HIS A 205 -5.74 -16.46 -17.87
CA HIS A 205 -5.06 -15.19 -17.69
C HIS A 205 -5.27 -14.24 -18.87
N ARG A 206 -5.21 -14.78 -20.10
CA ARG A 206 -5.54 -14.02 -21.32
C ARG A 206 -7.01 -13.59 -21.32
N LYS A 207 -7.94 -14.49 -20.99
CA LYS A 207 -9.36 -14.16 -20.89
C LYS A 207 -9.61 -13.06 -19.87
N ASN A 208 -9.04 -13.18 -18.69
CA ASN A 208 -9.17 -12.18 -17.63
C ASN A 208 -8.63 -10.82 -18.05
N TYR A 209 -7.48 -10.77 -18.74
CA TYR A 209 -6.92 -9.53 -19.25
C TYR A 209 -7.91 -8.78 -20.16
N TYR A 210 -8.56 -9.46 -21.10
CA TYR A 210 -9.55 -8.82 -21.98
C TYR A 210 -10.84 -8.39 -21.25
N THR A 211 -11.11 -8.93 -20.09
CA THR A 211 -12.31 -8.56 -19.32
C THR A 211 -12.06 -7.46 -18.31
N ARG A 212 -10.84 -7.32 -17.81
CA ARG A 212 -10.46 -6.32 -16.81
C ARG A 212 -8.96 -6.09 -16.84
N ASP A 213 -8.55 -4.82 -16.82
CA ASP A 213 -7.12 -4.49 -16.74
C ASP A 213 -6.54 -4.90 -15.36
N PRO A 214 -5.34 -5.50 -15.34
CA PRO A 214 -4.66 -5.89 -14.10
C PRO A 214 -4.44 -4.74 -13.12
N LEU A 215 -4.19 -3.51 -13.60
CA LEU A 215 -3.94 -2.32 -12.78
C LEU A 215 -5.09 -2.06 -11.79
N ALA A 216 -6.33 -2.42 -12.13
CA ALA A 216 -7.47 -2.24 -11.24
C ALA A 216 -7.28 -2.97 -9.87
N ARG A 217 -6.71 -4.18 -9.89
CA ARG A 217 -6.42 -4.92 -8.66
C ARG A 217 -5.19 -4.39 -7.93
N TRP A 218 -4.20 -3.89 -8.67
CA TRP A 218 -3.05 -3.23 -8.07
C TRP A 218 -3.44 -1.91 -7.39
N CYS A 219 -4.29 -1.10 -7.99
CA CYS A 219 -4.83 0.11 -7.34
C CYS A 219 -5.60 -0.22 -6.05
N GLU A 220 -6.35 -1.31 -6.02
CA GLU A 220 -7.01 -1.80 -4.80
C GLU A 220 -5.97 -2.18 -3.72
N GLN A 221 -4.92 -2.93 -4.07
CA GLN A 221 -3.84 -3.27 -3.13
C GLN A 221 -3.11 -2.01 -2.63
N LEU A 222 -2.80 -1.07 -3.53
CA LEU A 222 -2.16 0.21 -3.16
C LEU A 222 -3.03 1.04 -2.21
N THR A 223 -4.37 0.97 -2.36
CA THR A 223 -5.29 1.59 -1.38
C THR A 223 -5.12 0.97 0.01
N VAL A 224 -4.96 -0.35 0.10
CA VAL A 224 -4.69 -1.03 1.38
C VAL A 224 -3.33 -0.59 1.95
N VAL A 225 -2.29 -0.54 1.12
CA VAL A 225 -0.94 -0.07 1.52
C VAL A 225 -1.01 1.35 2.07
N ARG A 226 -1.64 2.26 1.33
CA ARG A 226 -1.86 3.65 1.75
C ARG A 226 -2.56 3.74 3.10
N ASN A 227 -3.63 2.97 3.30
CA ASN A 227 -4.38 2.99 4.55
C ASN A 227 -3.57 2.43 5.72
N VAL A 228 -2.76 1.40 5.50
CA VAL A 228 -1.82 0.89 6.52
C VAL A 228 -0.88 2.00 6.97
N CYS A 229 -0.28 2.72 6.02
CA CYS A 229 0.62 3.83 6.32
C CYS A 229 -0.10 4.99 7.03
N ALA A 230 -1.29 5.40 6.54
CA ALA A 230 -2.08 6.50 7.11
C ALA A 230 -2.54 6.23 8.55
N HIS A 231 -2.76 4.96 8.91
CA HIS A 231 -3.11 4.55 10.27
C HIS A 231 -1.90 4.08 11.08
N HIS A 232 -0.68 4.38 10.62
CA HIS A 232 0.57 4.02 11.28
C HIS A 232 0.68 2.52 11.59
N GLY A 233 0.06 1.66 10.77
CA GLY A 233 0.16 0.21 10.91
C GLY A 233 1.52 -0.30 10.44
N ARG A 234 2.04 -1.38 11.02
CA ARG A 234 3.27 -2.01 10.57
C ARG A 234 3.12 -2.48 9.12
N LEU A 235 4.05 -2.06 8.25
CA LEU A 235 4.02 -2.34 6.81
C LEU A 235 5.06 -3.41 6.40
N PHE A 236 6.30 -3.33 6.87
CA PHE A 236 7.45 -4.03 6.30
C PHE A 236 7.22 -5.53 6.04
N ASN A 237 6.65 -6.29 6.96
CA ASN A 237 6.38 -7.72 6.79
C ASN A 237 4.88 -8.07 6.77
N ARG A 238 4.04 -7.11 6.38
CA ARG A 238 2.59 -7.31 6.31
C ARG A 238 2.22 -8.19 5.11
N ASN A 239 1.29 -9.11 5.31
CA ASN A 239 0.59 -9.76 4.20
C ASN A 239 -0.48 -8.81 3.67
N LEU A 240 -0.42 -8.56 2.37
CA LEU A 240 -1.35 -7.71 1.64
C LEU A 240 -2.43 -8.56 0.96
N LEU A 241 -3.42 -7.91 0.37
CA LEU A 241 -4.38 -8.56 -0.50
C LEU A 241 -3.63 -9.17 -1.71
N PRO A 242 -3.71 -10.48 -1.98
CA PRO A 242 -3.00 -11.08 -3.10
C PRO A 242 -3.49 -10.52 -4.45
N VAL A 243 -2.54 -10.13 -5.31
CA VAL A 243 -2.79 -9.66 -6.67
C VAL A 243 -2.00 -10.49 -7.66
N SER A 244 -2.65 -10.88 -8.78
CA SER A 244 -1.98 -11.63 -9.85
C SER A 244 -0.88 -10.80 -10.50
N THR A 245 0.29 -11.40 -10.65
CA THR A 245 1.48 -10.79 -11.27
C THR A 245 1.64 -11.21 -12.73
N VAL A 246 0.93 -12.24 -13.17
CA VAL A 246 1.15 -12.93 -14.45
C VAL A 246 1.13 -11.98 -15.65
N ALA A 247 0.20 -11.03 -15.70
CA ALA A 247 0.13 -10.09 -16.80
C ALA A 247 1.28 -9.06 -16.75
N PHE A 248 1.58 -8.51 -15.58
CA PHE A 248 2.61 -7.49 -15.44
C PHE A 248 4.03 -8.05 -15.60
N ARG A 249 4.25 -9.33 -15.30
CA ARG A 249 5.53 -10.01 -15.58
C ARG A 249 5.88 -10.14 -17.08
N THR A 250 4.94 -9.85 -18.00
CA THR A 250 5.24 -9.72 -19.44
C THR A 250 5.93 -8.40 -19.80
N ILE A 251 6.03 -7.49 -18.83
CA ILE A 251 6.74 -6.21 -18.94
C ILE A 251 8.12 -6.40 -18.32
N ASP A 252 9.20 -6.24 -19.07
CA ASP A 252 10.58 -6.54 -18.65
C ASP A 252 10.94 -5.93 -17.29
N ARG A 253 10.62 -4.66 -17.09
CA ARG A 253 10.89 -3.93 -15.83
C ARG A 253 10.11 -4.45 -14.61
N LEU A 254 9.10 -5.27 -14.83
CA LEU A 254 8.27 -5.89 -13.79
C LEU A 254 8.47 -7.42 -13.72
N SER A 255 9.45 -7.97 -14.44
CA SER A 255 9.75 -9.41 -14.48
C SER A 255 10.14 -9.99 -13.12
N LEU A 256 10.69 -9.15 -12.20
CA LEU A 256 11.03 -9.53 -10.83
C LEU A 256 9.82 -9.61 -9.87
N LEU A 257 8.61 -9.25 -10.30
CA LEU A 257 7.40 -9.56 -9.52
C LEU A 257 7.37 -11.07 -9.21
N PRO A 258 6.91 -11.50 -8.03
CA PRO A 258 6.84 -12.92 -7.69
C PRO A 258 5.94 -13.69 -8.68
N GLU A 259 6.21 -14.98 -8.84
CA GLU A 259 5.40 -15.81 -9.73
C GLU A 259 3.97 -15.99 -9.21
N GLY A 260 3.01 -15.92 -10.12
CA GLY A 260 1.59 -16.15 -9.85
C GLY A 260 0.89 -14.99 -9.16
N GLN A 261 1.32 -14.60 -7.97
CA GLN A 261 0.69 -13.51 -7.20
C GLN A 261 1.68 -12.81 -6.26
N SER A 262 1.35 -11.56 -5.92
CA SER A 262 2.06 -10.74 -4.93
C SER A 262 1.15 -10.44 -3.75
N ASP A 263 1.59 -10.80 -2.56
CA ASP A 263 0.94 -10.55 -1.27
C ASP A 263 1.89 -9.89 -0.25
N LYS A 264 3.09 -9.49 -0.70
CA LYS A 264 4.11 -8.80 0.11
C LYS A 264 4.34 -7.38 -0.40
N VAL A 265 4.95 -6.57 0.44
CA VAL A 265 5.15 -5.14 0.16
C VAL A 265 6.03 -4.88 -1.06
N PHE A 266 7.00 -5.75 -1.35
CA PHE A 266 7.90 -5.62 -2.52
C PHE A 266 7.15 -5.40 -3.82
N GLY A 267 6.13 -6.24 -4.13
CA GLY A 267 5.39 -6.10 -5.38
C GLY A 267 4.65 -4.76 -5.48
N ALA A 268 4.06 -4.28 -4.38
CA ALA A 268 3.42 -2.97 -4.34
C ALA A 268 4.45 -1.85 -4.59
N LEU A 269 5.63 -1.91 -3.95
CA LEU A 269 6.71 -0.94 -4.13
C LEU A 269 7.26 -0.94 -5.56
N LEU A 270 7.42 -2.12 -6.17
CA LEU A 270 7.90 -2.24 -7.55
C LEU A 270 6.92 -1.63 -8.54
N VAL A 271 5.61 -1.92 -8.39
CA VAL A 271 4.56 -1.33 -9.23
C VAL A 271 4.46 0.18 -9.01
N MET A 272 4.59 0.67 -7.78
CA MET A 272 4.66 2.11 -7.49
C MET A 272 5.83 2.78 -8.19
N GLY A 273 7.04 2.21 -8.08
CA GLY A 273 8.24 2.74 -8.75
C GLY A 273 8.05 2.82 -10.26
N PHE A 274 7.49 1.75 -10.86
CA PHE A 274 7.17 1.72 -12.28
C PHE A 274 6.18 2.81 -12.70
N MET A 275 5.09 3.00 -11.94
CA MET A 275 4.13 4.09 -12.21
C MET A 275 4.79 5.46 -12.08
N LEU A 276 5.55 5.68 -11.01
CA LEU A 276 6.20 6.96 -10.74
C LEU A 276 7.22 7.34 -11.82
N HIS A 277 7.96 6.39 -12.35
CA HIS A 277 8.87 6.63 -13.48
C HIS A 277 8.13 7.23 -14.68
N ASN A 278 6.92 6.73 -14.96
CA ASN A 278 6.14 7.16 -16.14
C ASN A 278 5.36 8.47 -15.92
N ILE A 279 4.94 8.76 -14.68
CA ILE A 279 4.11 9.94 -14.39
C ILE A 279 4.88 11.11 -13.79
N SER A 280 6.11 10.88 -13.30
CA SER A 280 6.95 11.88 -12.64
C SER A 280 8.39 11.79 -13.15
N PRO A 281 8.66 12.26 -14.39
CA PRO A 281 9.98 12.18 -14.98
C PRO A 281 11.04 12.81 -14.08
N GLY A 282 12.19 12.12 -13.95
CA GLY A 282 13.28 12.56 -13.07
C GLY A 282 13.05 12.31 -11.57
N THR A 283 12.04 11.54 -11.22
CA THR A 283 11.81 11.16 -9.81
C THR A 283 13.00 10.38 -9.24
N SER A 284 13.41 10.71 -8.03
CA SER A 284 14.41 9.95 -7.26
C SER A 284 13.78 8.93 -6.32
N TRP A 285 12.48 8.65 -6.46
CA TRP A 285 11.74 7.81 -5.51
C TRP A 285 12.32 6.39 -5.42
N ALA A 286 12.59 5.76 -6.56
CA ALA A 286 13.16 4.41 -6.62
C ALA A 286 14.55 4.35 -5.97
N THR A 287 15.40 5.34 -6.22
CA THR A 287 16.72 5.46 -5.59
C THR A 287 16.61 5.65 -4.08
N LYS A 288 15.68 6.50 -3.60
CA LYS A 288 15.43 6.69 -2.17
C LYS A 288 14.96 5.40 -1.50
N LEU A 289 14.11 4.62 -2.17
CA LEU A 289 13.66 3.32 -1.67
C LEU A 289 14.83 2.33 -1.58
N SER A 290 15.64 2.24 -2.64
CA SER A 290 16.82 1.37 -2.68
C SER A 290 17.78 1.70 -1.54
N ASN A 291 18.11 2.99 -1.36
CA ASN A 291 18.98 3.45 -0.28
C ASN A 291 18.38 3.14 1.10
N LEU A 292 17.08 3.38 1.29
CA LEU A 292 16.40 3.09 2.56
C LEU A 292 16.49 1.59 2.92
N VAL A 293 16.28 0.70 1.94
CA VAL A 293 16.37 -0.75 2.19
C VAL A 293 17.82 -1.14 2.48
N HIS A 294 18.78 -0.67 1.69
CA HIS A 294 20.20 -0.98 1.86
C HIS A 294 20.80 -0.42 3.15
N ASP A 295 20.53 0.86 3.42
CA ASP A 295 21.18 1.58 4.53
C ASP A 295 20.53 1.31 5.89
N ASP A 296 19.22 1.11 5.94
CA ASP A 296 18.49 0.97 7.20
C ASP A 296 18.07 -0.49 7.47
N TYR A 297 17.58 -1.24 6.47
CA TYR A 297 17.03 -2.57 6.71
C TYR A 297 18.07 -3.69 6.64
N GLU A 298 18.95 -3.69 5.65
CA GLU A 298 19.98 -4.76 5.48
C GLU A 298 21.04 -4.75 6.59
N ARG A 299 21.12 -3.68 7.37
CA ARG A 299 21.96 -3.60 8.58
C ARG A 299 21.40 -4.32 9.79
N LEU A 300 20.12 -4.71 9.77
CA LEU A 300 19.47 -5.43 10.84
C LEU A 300 19.92 -6.90 10.82
N ALA A 301 20.77 -7.28 11.76
CA ALA A 301 21.48 -8.58 11.75
C ALA A 301 20.54 -9.80 11.74
N LEU A 302 19.36 -9.67 12.38
CA LEU A 302 18.39 -10.75 12.53
C LEU A 302 17.19 -10.62 11.56
N ARG A 303 17.29 -9.76 10.54
CA ARG A 303 16.23 -9.56 9.54
C ARG A 303 16.70 -9.87 8.14
N SER A 304 15.77 -10.21 7.27
CA SER A 304 16.03 -10.46 5.86
C SER A 304 15.02 -9.72 4.98
N VAL A 305 15.49 -9.14 3.89
CA VAL A 305 14.64 -8.47 2.88
C VAL A 305 13.56 -9.39 2.31
N THR A 306 13.75 -10.70 2.39
CA THR A 306 12.77 -11.71 1.98
C THR A 306 11.48 -11.65 2.82
N GLU A 307 11.53 -11.13 4.05
CA GLU A 307 10.33 -10.89 4.87
C GLU A 307 9.36 -9.90 4.22
N MET A 308 9.91 -8.95 3.47
CA MET A 308 9.18 -7.98 2.66
C MET A 308 8.83 -8.50 1.25
N GLY A 309 9.33 -9.70 0.88
CA GLY A 309 9.15 -10.31 -0.43
C GLY A 309 10.16 -9.88 -1.49
N PHE A 310 11.25 -9.22 -1.10
CA PHE A 310 12.33 -8.84 -2.02
C PHE A 310 13.10 -10.09 -2.48
N PRO A 311 13.30 -10.28 -3.81
CA PRO A 311 14.16 -11.33 -4.32
C PRO A 311 15.65 -10.99 -4.12
N PRO A 312 16.58 -11.97 -4.25
CA PRO A 312 18.01 -11.68 -4.09
C PRO A 312 18.55 -10.54 -4.95
N ASP A 313 18.08 -10.43 -6.18
CA ASP A 313 18.53 -9.43 -7.16
C ASP A 313 17.65 -8.16 -7.19
N TRP A 314 16.95 -7.87 -6.11
CA TRP A 314 15.95 -6.80 -6.04
C TRP A 314 16.48 -5.41 -6.42
N ALA A 315 17.74 -5.12 -6.12
CA ALA A 315 18.35 -3.80 -6.38
C ALA A 315 18.29 -3.42 -7.86
N ILE A 316 18.43 -4.40 -8.77
CA ILE A 316 18.38 -4.20 -10.22
C ILE A 316 17.02 -3.62 -10.65
N SER A 317 15.93 -4.00 -9.98
CA SER A 317 14.57 -3.55 -10.32
C SER A 317 14.34 -2.05 -10.12
N PHE A 318 15.13 -1.40 -9.27
CA PHE A 318 15.02 0.02 -8.97
C PHE A 318 16.10 0.90 -9.61
N THR A 319 17.19 0.30 -10.12
CA THR A 319 18.29 1.05 -10.79
C THR A 319 17.96 1.46 -12.23
N HIS A 320 17.00 0.78 -12.87
CA HIS A 320 16.56 1.03 -14.24
C HIS A 320 15.19 1.70 -14.34
N GLN A 321 14.68 2.22 -13.23
CA GLN A 321 13.39 2.94 -13.18
C GLN A 321 13.55 4.45 -13.35
#